data_65e08d375f0b4c9890dc3fe6415697c4
#
_entry.id   65e08d375f0b4c9890dc3fe6415697c4
#
_cell.length_a   1.000
_cell.length_b   1.000
_cell.length_c   1.000
_cell.angle_alpha   90.00
_cell.angle_beta   90.00
_cell.angle_gamma   90.00
#
_symmetry.space_group_name_H-M   'P 1'
#
loop_
_entity.id
_entity.type
_entity.pdbx_description
1 polymer ?
#
loop_
_entity_poly.entity_id
_entity_poly.type
_entity_poly.pdbx_seq_one_letter_code
_entity_poly.pdbx_strand_id
1 'polypeptide(L)'
;MDLAQAEAVADLIASDSRASHAMASTQMRGGYSAALGALRNELLQLASLLELELDFSEEDVQFADRARLREMMHRIESEITRLTDSFRLGNAIKKGVAVAIVGEPNVGKSTLLNRLLGEERALVSDIAGTTRDTIEETLNIDGVLFRFIDTAGLHDTADRLEQMGIDRTQEMIRRAQIVLQVVDATCPIPPAIQITPEQTRLLIVNKCDSPDAHITESKVSSGCGVEYRVSSANPDTLFISAKTGEGIERLLARLRATFDTGSIYDGDPVISNSRHLDALRQALDALHRALTALDDDRPADLLSEDIRQVIHHLGTITGEITNDDILGQIFSKFCIGK
;
A
#
# COMPACT_ATOMS: atom_id res chain seq x y z
N MET A 1 -20.47 -16.58 7.72
CA MET A 1 -19.82 -15.28 7.55
C MET A 1 -18.76 -15.18 8.62
N ASP A 2 -17.51 -15.08 8.24
CA ASP A 2 -16.38 -14.94 9.15
C ASP A 2 -16.13 -13.47 9.54
N LEU A 3 -15.11 -13.22 10.39
CA LEU A 3 -14.81 -11.87 10.88
C LEU A 3 -14.37 -10.95 9.74
N ALA A 4 -13.54 -11.42 8.80
CA ALA A 4 -13.09 -10.62 7.67
C ALA A 4 -14.25 -10.24 6.73
N GLN A 5 -15.21 -11.14 6.51
CA GLN A 5 -16.43 -10.85 5.76
C GLN A 5 -17.35 -9.85 6.49
N ALA A 6 -17.43 -9.93 7.82
CA ALA A 6 -18.22 -8.97 8.61
C ALA A 6 -17.62 -7.56 8.55
N GLU A 7 -16.27 -7.45 8.62
CA GLU A 7 -15.57 -6.20 8.42
C GLU A 7 -15.80 -5.64 7.00
N ALA A 8 -15.81 -6.52 5.99
CA ALA A 8 -16.08 -6.13 4.60
C ALA A 8 -17.49 -5.56 4.38
N VAL A 9 -18.49 -5.99 5.15
CA VAL A 9 -19.84 -5.39 5.12
C VAL A 9 -19.79 -3.94 5.60
N ALA A 10 -19.07 -3.67 6.69
CA ALA A 10 -18.89 -2.30 7.18
C ALA A 10 -18.14 -1.43 6.15
N ASP A 11 -17.11 -1.99 5.51
CA ASP A 11 -16.35 -1.31 4.46
C ASP A 11 -17.22 -1.02 3.22
N LEU A 12 -18.12 -1.93 2.88
CA LEU A 12 -19.07 -1.75 1.76
C LEU A 12 -20.02 -0.58 2.01
N ILE A 13 -20.53 -0.46 3.24
CA ILE A 13 -21.42 0.65 3.64
C ILE A 13 -20.67 1.99 3.64
N ALA A 14 -19.39 1.98 4.03
CA ALA A 14 -18.53 3.17 4.11
C ALA A 14 -17.82 3.51 2.79
N SER A 15 -18.07 2.77 1.70
CA SER A 15 -17.34 2.94 0.45
C SER A 15 -17.75 4.21 -0.30
N ASP A 16 -16.76 5.09 -0.57
CA ASP A 16 -16.96 6.39 -1.24
C ASP A 16 -16.50 6.36 -2.72
N SER A 17 -15.99 5.23 -3.22
CA SER A 17 -15.50 5.10 -4.59
C SER A 17 -15.89 3.77 -5.22
N ARG A 18 -15.87 3.71 -6.56
CA ARG A 18 -16.14 2.47 -7.30
C ARG A 18 -15.12 1.38 -6.94
N ALA A 19 -13.85 1.72 -6.76
CA ALA A 19 -12.80 0.77 -6.39
C ALA A 19 -13.00 0.25 -4.96
N SER A 20 -13.32 1.13 -3.99
CA SER A 20 -13.58 0.69 -2.61
C SER A 20 -14.81 -0.21 -2.52
N HIS A 21 -15.86 0.10 -3.27
CA HIS A 21 -17.05 -0.75 -3.36
C HIS A 21 -16.75 -2.12 -3.98
N ALA A 22 -16.00 -2.18 -5.08
CA ALA A 22 -15.62 -3.43 -5.74
C ALA A 22 -14.77 -4.31 -4.80
N MET A 23 -13.76 -3.72 -4.14
CA MET A 23 -12.90 -4.41 -3.17
C MET A 23 -13.70 -4.97 -1.99
N ALA A 24 -14.53 -4.15 -1.35
CA ALA A 24 -15.37 -4.58 -0.22
C ALA A 24 -16.37 -5.67 -0.64
N SER A 25 -16.96 -5.56 -1.84
CA SER A 25 -17.86 -6.59 -2.39
C SER A 25 -17.14 -7.94 -2.60
N THR A 26 -15.90 -7.93 -3.11
CA THR A 26 -15.09 -9.14 -3.29
C THR A 26 -14.74 -9.78 -1.94
N GLN A 27 -14.34 -8.97 -0.95
CA GLN A 27 -14.05 -9.45 0.40
C GLN A 27 -15.30 -10.02 1.07
N MET A 28 -16.45 -9.36 0.97
CA MET A 28 -17.74 -9.83 1.52
C MET A 28 -18.15 -11.18 0.91
N ARG A 29 -17.89 -11.42 -0.38
CA ARG A 29 -18.15 -12.70 -1.06
C ARG A 29 -17.20 -13.82 -0.65
N GLY A 30 -16.20 -13.52 0.20
CA GLY A 30 -15.27 -14.50 0.75
C GLY A 30 -14.02 -14.77 -0.09
N GLY A 31 -13.71 -13.96 -1.09
CA GLY A 31 -12.51 -14.13 -1.92
C GLY A 31 -11.22 -14.14 -1.09
N TYR A 32 -11.10 -13.21 -0.13
CA TYR A 32 -9.97 -13.16 0.78
C TYR A 32 -9.94 -14.34 1.77
N SER A 33 -11.10 -14.68 2.36
CA SER A 33 -11.23 -15.81 3.30
C SER A 33 -10.91 -17.15 2.63
N ALA A 34 -11.25 -17.32 1.35
CA ALA A 34 -10.90 -18.51 0.58
C ALA A 34 -9.38 -18.63 0.37
N ALA A 35 -8.68 -17.53 0.07
CA ALA A 35 -7.23 -17.51 -0.05
C ALA A 35 -6.55 -17.87 1.28
N LEU A 36 -6.99 -17.30 2.40
CA LEU A 36 -6.48 -17.64 3.73
C LEU A 36 -6.78 -19.10 4.12
N GLY A 37 -7.96 -19.61 3.75
CA GLY A 37 -8.34 -21.00 3.98
C GLY A 37 -7.45 -21.98 3.22
N ALA A 38 -7.06 -21.67 1.98
CA ALA A 38 -6.13 -22.46 1.20
C ALA A 38 -4.74 -22.50 1.86
N LEU A 39 -4.21 -21.33 2.27
CA LEU A 39 -2.94 -21.23 3.01
C LEU A 39 -2.97 -22.03 4.32
N ARG A 40 -4.05 -21.91 5.08
CA ARG A 40 -4.24 -22.65 6.31
C ARG A 40 -4.22 -24.16 6.09
N ASN A 41 -4.87 -24.65 5.03
CA ASN A 41 -4.86 -26.06 4.70
C ASN A 41 -3.47 -26.57 4.34
N GLU A 42 -2.68 -25.79 3.60
CA GLU A 42 -1.27 -26.14 3.31
C GLU A 42 -0.42 -26.18 4.59
N LEU A 43 -0.60 -25.21 5.49
CA LEU A 43 0.08 -25.17 6.79
C LEU A 43 -0.31 -26.35 7.71
N LEU A 44 -1.58 -26.75 7.72
CA LEU A 44 -2.04 -27.91 8.46
C LEU A 44 -1.44 -29.21 7.91
N GLN A 45 -1.27 -29.32 6.58
CA GLN A 45 -0.56 -30.46 5.97
C GLN A 45 0.90 -30.48 6.41
N LEU A 46 1.57 -29.31 6.41
CA LEU A 46 2.95 -29.16 6.85
C LEU A 46 3.11 -29.54 8.33
N ALA A 47 2.23 -29.02 9.21
CA ALA A 47 2.21 -29.37 10.63
C ALA A 47 2.01 -30.87 10.84
N SER A 48 1.08 -31.50 10.10
CA SER A 48 0.86 -32.96 10.22
C SER A 48 2.07 -33.80 9.81
N LEU A 49 2.86 -33.36 8.81
CA LEU A 49 4.09 -34.05 8.42
C LEU A 49 5.16 -33.94 9.52
N LEU A 50 5.29 -32.77 10.13
CA LEU A 50 6.23 -32.53 11.23
C LEU A 50 5.85 -33.33 12.50
N GLU A 51 4.57 -33.40 12.84
CA GLU A 51 4.09 -34.22 13.97
C GLU A 51 4.37 -35.71 13.77
N LEU A 52 4.19 -36.24 12.53
CA LEU A 52 4.55 -37.59 12.19
C LEU A 52 6.05 -37.84 12.38
N GLU A 53 6.92 -36.90 11.97
CA GLU A 53 8.36 -36.99 12.15
C GLU A 53 8.74 -37.03 13.64
N LEU A 54 8.03 -36.28 14.48
CA LEU A 54 8.23 -36.27 15.94
C LEU A 54 7.83 -37.61 16.58
N ASP A 55 6.65 -38.15 16.24
CA ASP A 55 6.15 -39.38 16.81
C ASP A 55 7.04 -40.60 16.50
N PHE A 56 7.68 -40.61 15.35
CA PHE A 56 8.55 -41.71 14.91
C PHE A 56 10.04 -41.37 14.95
N SER A 57 10.42 -40.34 15.67
CA SER A 57 11.83 -39.87 15.78
C SER A 57 12.77 -40.93 16.37
N GLU A 58 12.23 -41.92 17.15
CA GLU A 58 13.00 -43.03 17.70
C GLU A 58 13.33 -44.12 16.68
N GLU A 59 12.70 -44.13 15.48
CA GLU A 59 12.84 -45.19 14.50
C GLU A 59 13.79 -44.81 13.32
N ASP A 60 14.50 -43.66 13.37
CA ASP A 60 15.37 -43.13 12.30
C ASP A 60 14.67 -42.99 10.93
N VAL A 61 13.34 -42.84 10.91
CA VAL A 61 12.56 -42.70 9.68
C VAL A 61 12.27 -41.23 9.40
N GLN A 62 12.87 -40.68 8.36
CA GLN A 62 12.49 -39.35 7.87
C GLN A 62 11.19 -39.44 7.05
N PHE A 63 10.07 -39.01 7.62
CA PHE A 63 8.75 -39.03 6.95
C PHE A 63 8.56 -37.88 5.96
N ALA A 64 9.29 -36.78 6.13
CA ALA A 64 9.22 -35.65 5.24
C ALA A 64 10.58 -35.34 4.63
N ASP A 65 10.64 -35.34 3.30
CA ASP A 65 11.81 -34.82 2.57
C ASP A 65 11.97 -33.32 2.90
N ARG A 66 13.10 -32.96 3.51
CA ARG A 66 13.46 -31.57 3.87
C ARG A 66 13.34 -30.63 2.69
N ALA A 67 13.66 -31.07 1.47
CA ALA A 67 13.51 -30.27 0.25
C ALA A 67 12.03 -29.96 -0.03
N ARG A 68 11.15 -30.94 0.16
CA ARG A 68 9.70 -30.76 -0.02
C ARG A 68 9.10 -29.82 1.04
N LEU A 69 9.52 -29.95 2.30
CA LEU A 69 9.09 -29.03 3.36
C LEU A 69 9.49 -27.59 3.04
N ARG A 70 10.74 -27.38 2.62
CA ARG A 70 11.24 -26.06 2.21
C ARG A 70 10.45 -25.49 1.04
N GLU A 71 10.15 -26.28 0.01
CA GLU A 71 9.35 -25.84 -1.14
C GLU A 71 7.95 -25.41 -0.72
N MET A 72 7.30 -26.15 0.16
CA MET A 72 5.98 -25.79 0.70
C MET A 72 6.04 -24.47 1.49
N MET A 73 7.05 -24.32 2.36
CA MET A 73 7.22 -23.11 3.17
C MET A 73 7.48 -21.88 2.30
N HIS A 74 8.33 -21.97 1.27
CA HIS A 74 8.57 -20.85 0.34
C HIS A 74 7.34 -20.48 -0.49
N ARG A 75 6.49 -21.44 -0.84
CA ARG A 75 5.23 -21.15 -1.52
C ARG A 75 4.29 -20.38 -0.59
N ILE A 76 4.17 -20.79 0.66
CA ILE A 76 3.38 -20.10 1.68
C ILE A 76 3.93 -18.68 1.92
N GLU A 77 5.26 -18.55 2.03
CA GLU A 77 5.95 -17.26 2.16
C GLU A 77 5.58 -16.31 1.01
N SER A 78 5.68 -16.79 -0.23
CA SER A 78 5.33 -16.01 -1.42
C SER A 78 3.88 -15.51 -1.40
N GLU A 79 2.92 -16.36 -1.00
CA GLU A 79 1.51 -15.98 -0.92
C GLU A 79 1.23 -14.98 0.23
N ILE A 80 1.83 -15.17 1.41
CA ILE A 80 1.70 -14.21 2.52
C ILE A 80 2.32 -12.86 2.14
N THR A 81 3.49 -12.88 1.48
CA THR A 81 4.15 -11.65 1.00
C THR A 81 3.28 -10.93 -0.02
N ARG A 82 2.73 -11.65 -1.01
CA ARG A 82 1.82 -11.08 -2.02
C ARG A 82 0.61 -10.40 -1.37
N LEU A 83 0.00 -11.05 -0.37
CA LEU A 83 -1.10 -10.47 0.38
C LEU A 83 -0.66 -9.24 1.18
N THR A 84 0.49 -9.30 1.84
CA THR A 84 1.05 -8.17 2.60
C THR A 84 1.33 -6.96 1.71
N ASP A 85 1.92 -7.17 0.52
CA ASP A 85 2.22 -6.12 -0.45
C ASP A 85 0.96 -5.46 -1.01
N SER A 86 -0.14 -6.22 -1.11
CA SER A 86 -1.44 -5.68 -1.56
C SER A 86 -2.03 -4.63 -0.62
N PHE A 87 -1.57 -4.56 0.64
CA PHE A 87 -2.08 -3.63 1.64
C PHE A 87 -1.91 -2.16 1.23
N ARG A 88 -0.80 -1.82 0.55
CA ARG A 88 -0.57 -0.45 0.07
C ARG A 88 -1.71 0.00 -0.84
N LEU A 89 -2.11 -0.86 -1.77
CA LEU A 89 -3.23 -0.61 -2.68
C LEU A 89 -4.57 -0.58 -1.93
N GLY A 90 -4.85 -1.60 -1.12
CA GLY A 90 -6.12 -1.69 -0.40
C GLY A 90 -6.35 -0.55 0.59
N ASN A 91 -5.31 -0.14 1.31
CA ASN A 91 -5.39 1.01 2.22
C ASN A 91 -5.57 2.33 1.47
N ALA A 92 -4.90 2.49 0.30
CA ALA A 92 -5.08 3.64 -0.57
C ALA A 92 -6.51 3.76 -1.10
N ILE A 93 -7.12 2.63 -1.45
CA ILE A 93 -8.50 2.59 -1.93
C ILE A 93 -9.51 2.84 -0.81
N LYS A 94 -9.29 2.23 0.36
CA LYS A 94 -10.21 2.34 1.50
C LYS A 94 -10.16 3.72 2.15
N LYS A 95 -8.97 4.29 2.36
CA LYS A 95 -8.77 5.55 3.07
C LYS A 95 -8.50 6.74 2.16
N GLY A 96 -8.29 6.47 0.88
CA GLY A 96 -7.75 7.45 -0.06
C GLY A 96 -6.23 7.61 0.08
N VAL A 97 -5.61 8.08 -0.98
CA VAL A 97 -4.17 8.36 -1.07
C VAL A 97 -3.89 9.74 -0.51
N ALA A 98 -3.14 9.84 0.57
CA ALA A 98 -2.73 11.12 1.13
C ALA A 98 -1.66 11.78 0.25
N VAL A 99 -1.94 12.99 -0.27
CA VAL A 99 -1.06 13.76 -1.14
C VAL A 99 -0.68 15.07 -0.47
N ALA A 100 0.61 15.33 -0.32
CA ALA A 100 1.12 16.62 0.12
C ALA A 100 1.64 17.43 -1.08
N ILE A 101 1.23 18.71 -1.19
CA ILE A 101 1.77 19.66 -2.16
C ILE A 101 2.74 20.57 -1.41
N VAL A 102 4.03 20.47 -1.71
CA VAL A 102 5.09 21.20 -1.02
C VAL A 102 5.96 21.98 -1.99
N GLY A 103 6.57 23.06 -1.54
CA GLY A 103 7.41 23.93 -2.35
C GLY A 103 7.46 25.34 -1.80
N GLU A 104 8.35 26.16 -2.33
CA GLU A 104 8.53 27.57 -1.92
C GLU A 104 7.25 28.41 -2.10
N PRO A 105 7.16 29.56 -1.47
CA PRO A 105 6.09 30.52 -1.73
C PRO A 105 6.03 30.89 -3.23
N ASN A 106 4.81 31.13 -3.74
CA ASN A 106 4.54 31.60 -5.10
C ASN A 106 4.97 30.67 -6.27
N VAL A 107 5.37 29.42 -6.02
CA VAL A 107 5.66 28.44 -7.10
C VAL A 107 4.39 27.93 -7.80
N GLY A 108 3.19 28.28 -7.29
CA GLY A 108 1.90 27.94 -7.91
C GLY A 108 1.20 26.72 -7.32
N LYS A 109 1.44 26.38 -6.04
CA LYS A 109 0.81 25.25 -5.34
C LYS A 109 -0.73 25.35 -5.33
N SER A 110 -1.28 26.49 -4.93
CA SER A 110 -2.74 26.72 -4.89
C SER A 110 -3.36 26.71 -6.29
N THR A 111 -2.64 27.25 -7.30
CA THR A 111 -3.09 27.22 -8.68
C THR A 111 -3.13 25.78 -9.22
N LEU A 112 -2.12 24.97 -8.88
CA LEU A 112 -2.09 23.56 -9.25
C LEU A 112 -3.25 22.79 -8.60
N LEU A 113 -3.46 22.95 -7.30
CA LEU A 113 -4.56 22.30 -6.58
C LEU A 113 -5.91 22.66 -7.21
N ASN A 114 -6.18 23.97 -7.40
CA ASN A 114 -7.42 24.44 -8.00
C ASN A 114 -7.63 23.91 -9.43
N ARG A 115 -6.54 23.75 -10.19
CA ARG A 115 -6.61 23.17 -11.54
C ARG A 115 -6.99 21.70 -11.48
N LEU A 116 -6.35 20.92 -10.60
CA LEU A 116 -6.65 19.49 -10.42
C LEU A 116 -8.10 19.26 -9.98
N LEU A 117 -8.59 20.06 -9.03
CA LEU A 117 -9.98 19.98 -8.56
C LEU A 117 -10.99 20.50 -9.61
N GLY A 118 -10.59 21.45 -10.43
CA GLY A 118 -11.44 22.05 -11.48
C GLY A 118 -11.72 21.12 -12.65
N GLU A 119 -10.79 20.25 -12.99
CA GLU A 119 -10.96 19.25 -14.06
C GLU A 119 -11.95 18.14 -13.68
N GLU A 120 -12.01 17.76 -12.40
CA GLU A 120 -12.93 16.73 -11.92
C GLU A 120 -14.38 17.23 -11.78
N ARG A 121 -14.59 18.50 -11.42
CA ARG A 121 -15.96 19.08 -11.36
C ARG A 121 -16.70 19.00 -12.69
N ALA A 122 -15.99 18.77 -13.80
CA ALA A 122 -16.58 18.50 -15.10
C ALA A 122 -17.08 17.06 -15.27
N LEU A 123 -16.74 16.12 -14.36
CA LEU A 123 -17.00 14.68 -14.50
C LEU A 123 -17.91 14.08 -13.41
N VAL A 124 -18.19 14.79 -12.31
CA VAL A 124 -18.97 14.23 -11.18
C VAL A 124 -20.10 15.15 -10.75
N SER A 125 -21.32 14.60 -10.73
CA SER A 125 -22.50 15.23 -10.14
C SER A 125 -22.41 15.25 -8.60
N ASP A 126 -22.88 16.35 -8.00
CA ASP A 126 -23.02 16.65 -6.58
C ASP A 126 -23.39 15.45 -5.70
N ILE A 127 -22.44 14.97 -4.91
CA ILE A 127 -22.74 14.26 -3.66
C ILE A 127 -22.21 15.12 -2.52
N ALA A 128 -23.13 15.92 -1.97
CA ALA A 128 -22.88 16.70 -0.77
C ALA A 128 -22.91 15.77 0.46
N GLY A 129 -21.84 15.79 1.24
CA GLY A 129 -21.91 15.24 2.59
C GLY A 129 -20.65 14.58 3.13
N THR A 130 -19.68 15.39 3.59
CA THR A 130 -18.93 15.05 4.82
C THR A 130 -18.34 16.35 5.39
N THR A 131 -19.05 16.92 6.35
CA THR A 131 -18.49 17.86 7.32
C THR A 131 -17.76 17.08 8.39
N ARG A 132 -16.42 17.28 8.54
CA ARG A 132 -15.73 17.26 9.85
C ARG A 132 -14.22 17.55 9.73
N ASP A 133 -13.84 18.67 10.31
CA ASP A 133 -12.60 18.99 11.07
C ASP A 133 -11.20 18.95 10.41
N THR A 134 -11.05 18.77 9.13
CA THR A 134 -9.87 19.21 8.37
C THR A 134 -10.31 19.49 6.95
N ILE A 135 -9.98 20.66 6.41
CA ILE A 135 -10.28 20.99 5.01
C ILE A 135 -9.33 20.18 4.14
N GLU A 136 -9.69 18.91 3.89
CA GLU A 136 -9.01 18.07 2.93
C GLU A 136 -9.79 18.12 1.62
N GLU A 137 -9.14 18.56 0.55
CA GLU A 137 -9.70 18.50 -0.80
C GLU A 137 -9.47 17.11 -1.37
N THR A 138 -10.45 16.56 -2.08
CA THR A 138 -10.39 15.21 -2.63
C THR A 138 -10.53 15.20 -4.14
N LEU A 139 -9.80 14.31 -4.80
CA LEU A 139 -9.81 14.10 -6.24
C LEU A 139 -9.96 12.61 -6.53
N ASN A 140 -10.97 12.21 -7.29
CA ASN A 140 -11.18 10.82 -7.68
C ASN A 140 -10.57 10.58 -9.07
N ILE A 141 -9.53 9.75 -9.13
CA ILE A 141 -8.90 9.38 -10.40
C ILE A 141 -9.11 7.87 -10.59
N ASP A 142 -9.92 7.49 -11.58
CA ASP A 142 -10.23 6.08 -11.93
C ASP A 142 -10.66 5.21 -10.74
N GLY A 143 -11.43 5.80 -9.82
CA GLY A 143 -11.96 5.10 -8.66
C GLY A 143 -11.05 5.09 -7.44
N VAL A 144 -9.84 5.64 -7.51
CA VAL A 144 -8.95 5.89 -6.38
C VAL A 144 -9.12 7.33 -5.90
N LEU A 145 -9.39 7.49 -4.62
CA LEU A 145 -9.55 8.80 -3.99
C LEU A 145 -8.19 9.35 -3.56
N PHE A 146 -7.78 10.49 -4.12
CA PHE A 146 -6.59 11.24 -3.69
C PHE A 146 -7.02 12.37 -2.76
N ARG A 147 -6.49 12.39 -1.52
CA ARG A 147 -6.80 13.40 -0.51
C ARG A 147 -5.62 14.34 -0.37
N PHE A 148 -5.81 15.60 -0.71
CA PHE A 148 -4.81 16.65 -0.55
C PHE A 148 -4.84 17.13 0.90
N ILE A 149 -3.78 16.81 1.65
CA ILE A 149 -3.71 17.11 3.09
C ILE A 149 -3.24 18.55 3.33
N ASP A 150 -3.79 19.16 4.36
CA ASP A 150 -3.45 20.51 4.85
C ASP A 150 -3.56 21.63 3.79
N THR A 151 -4.66 21.63 3.05
CA THR A 151 -4.92 22.63 2.02
C THR A 151 -5.20 24.04 2.60
N ALA A 152 -5.48 24.15 3.90
CA ALA A 152 -5.71 25.44 4.57
C ALA A 152 -4.53 26.42 4.43
N GLY A 153 -3.29 25.90 4.50
CA GLY A 153 -2.08 26.71 4.27
C GLY A 153 -1.88 27.15 2.81
N LEU A 154 -2.66 26.60 1.86
CA LEU A 154 -2.61 26.98 0.44
C LEU A 154 -3.58 28.15 0.14
N HIS A 155 -4.55 28.41 1.00
CA HIS A 155 -5.57 29.47 0.83
C HIS A 155 -5.25 30.74 1.62
N ASP A 156 -4.36 30.69 2.62
CA ASP A 156 -3.99 31.83 3.43
C ASP A 156 -2.90 32.68 2.75
N THR A 157 -3.17 34.00 2.72
CA THR A 157 -2.25 34.97 2.15
C THR A 157 -0.95 35.13 2.96
N ALA A 158 0.12 35.23 2.26
CA ALA A 158 1.56 35.26 2.42
C ALA A 158 2.25 35.87 3.67
N ASP A 159 1.59 36.34 4.73
CA ASP A 159 2.26 37.31 5.65
C ASP A 159 2.52 36.87 7.09
N ARG A 160 2.26 35.63 7.52
CA ARG A 160 2.39 35.34 8.97
C ARG A 160 3.13 34.11 9.46
N LEU A 161 3.75 33.23 8.64
CA LEU A 161 4.18 31.92 9.17
C LEU A 161 5.48 31.32 8.60
N GLU A 162 6.57 32.09 8.51
CA GLU A 162 7.84 31.55 7.98
C GLU A 162 8.52 30.51 8.91
N GLN A 163 8.41 30.63 10.21
CA GLN A 163 9.03 29.66 11.16
C GLN A 163 8.11 28.51 11.58
N MET A 164 6.79 28.72 11.64
CA MET A 164 5.83 27.61 11.85
C MET A 164 5.65 26.74 10.59
N GLY A 165 6.08 27.22 9.42
CA GLY A 165 5.92 26.54 8.12
C GLY A 165 6.79 25.30 7.94
N ILE A 166 7.99 25.26 8.55
CA ILE A 166 8.93 24.14 8.34
C ILE A 166 8.44 22.88 9.07
N ASP A 167 8.07 23.01 10.34
CA ASP A 167 7.59 21.86 11.14
C ASP A 167 6.27 21.30 10.57
N ARG A 168 5.37 22.19 10.13
CA ARG A 168 4.12 21.82 9.49
C ARG A 168 4.34 21.12 8.15
N THR A 169 5.26 21.62 7.33
CA THR A 169 5.63 20.98 6.06
C THR A 169 6.22 19.58 6.28
N GLN A 170 7.07 19.41 7.30
CA GLN A 170 7.62 18.10 7.64
C GLN A 170 6.53 17.13 8.12
N GLU A 171 5.57 17.61 8.90
CA GLU A 171 4.43 16.80 9.34
C GLU A 171 3.54 16.38 8.16
N MET A 172 3.27 17.29 7.21
CA MET A 172 2.55 16.97 5.97
C MET A 172 3.29 15.88 5.17
N ILE A 173 4.61 16.03 5.00
CA ILE A 173 5.43 15.04 4.29
C ILE A 173 5.35 13.69 4.98
N ARG A 174 5.46 13.63 6.32
CA ARG A 174 5.38 12.35 7.06
C ARG A 174 4.04 11.63 6.89
N ARG A 175 2.94 12.38 6.77
CA ARG A 175 1.58 11.84 6.64
C ARG A 175 1.20 11.47 5.21
N ALA A 176 1.94 12.00 4.22
CA ALA A 176 1.65 11.81 2.81
C ALA A 176 2.19 10.46 2.31
N GLN A 177 1.46 9.82 1.40
CA GLN A 177 1.94 8.69 0.59
C GLN A 177 2.59 9.18 -0.70
N ILE A 178 2.10 10.31 -1.22
CA ILE A 178 2.68 10.98 -2.40
C ILE A 178 3.03 12.42 -2.02
N VAL A 179 4.26 12.83 -2.37
CA VAL A 179 4.74 14.19 -2.17
C VAL A 179 4.95 14.84 -3.53
N LEU A 180 4.13 15.84 -3.84
CA LEU A 180 4.29 16.70 -5.01
C LEU A 180 5.20 17.88 -4.64
N GLN A 181 6.50 17.77 -4.98
CA GLN A 181 7.45 18.86 -4.81
C GLN A 181 7.33 19.83 -5.99
N VAL A 182 6.66 20.95 -5.77
CA VAL A 182 6.42 21.97 -6.80
C VAL A 182 7.54 23.00 -6.79
N VAL A 183 8.13 23.23 -7.96
CA VAL A 183 9.20 24.21 -8.18
C VAL A 183 8.85 25.13 -9.35
N ASP A 184 9.41 26.32 -9.36
CA ASP A 184 9.22 27.30 -10.42
C ASP A 184 10.26 27.12 -11.52
N ALA A 185 9.83 26.98 -12.79
CA ALA A 185 10.72 26.84 -13.93
C ALA A 185 11.63 28.06 -14.17
N THR A 186 11.32 29.22 -13.57
CA THR A 186 12.11 30.46 -13.66
C THR A 186 13.19 30.56 -12.57
N CYS A 187 13.22 29.62 -11.61
CA CYS A 187 14.14 29.63 -10.48
C CYS A 187 15.01 28.37 -10.44
N PRO A 188 16.17 28.41 -9.78
CA PRO A 188 16.98 27.21 -9.54
C PRO A 188 16.17 26.16 -8.78
N ILE A 189 16.31 24.88 -9.17
CA ILE A 189 15.61 23.78 -8.51
C ILE A 189 16.23 23.56 -7.13
N PRO A 190 15.42 23.62 -6.05
CA PRO A 190 15.90 23.34 -4.72
C PRO A 190 16.27 21.85 -4.57
N PRO A 191 17.07 21.50 -3.55
CA PRO A 191 17.42 20.10 -3.31
C PRO A 191 16.17 19.24 -3.11
N ALA A 192 16.32 17.96 -3.42
CA ALA A 192 15.26 16.99 -3.26
C ALA A 192 14.81 16.87 -1.82
N ILE A 193 13.51 16.91 -1.59
CA ILE A 193 12.93 16.68 -0.27
C ILE A 193 13.18 15.22 0.13
N GLN A 194 13.62 15.02 1.37
CA GLN A 194 13.79 13.68 1.91
C GLN A 194 12.43 13.04 2.18
N ILE A 195 12.26 11.82 1.72
CA ILE A 195 11.08 10.99 1.90
C ILE A 195 11.50 9.62 2.42
N THR A 196 10.55 8.86 2.98
CA THR A 196 10.76 7.46 3.34
C THR A 196 10.72 6.56 2.09
N PRO A 197 11.28 5.34 2.13
CA PRO A 197 11.23 4.39 0.99
C PRO A 197 9.80 4.02 0.55
N GLU A 198 8.83 4.13 1.45
CA GLU A 198 7.42 3.81 1.20
C GLU A 198 6.66 4.94 0.48
N GLN A 199 7.23 6.14 0.47
CA GLN A 199 6.63 7.33 -0.14
C GLN A 199 7.05 7.49 -1.60
N THR A 200 6.18 8.07 -2.41
CA THR A 200 6.49 8.44 -3.79
C THR A 200 6.65 9.95 -3.87
N ARG A 201 7.79 10.42 -4.39
CA ARG A 201 8.02 11.85 -4.66
C ARG A 201 7.92 12.12 -6.15
N LEU A 202 7.09 13.09 -6.53
CA LEU A 202 7.01 13.63 -7.88
C LEU A 202 7.53 15.07 -7.86
N LEU A 203 8.50 15.36 -8.73
CA LEU A 203 9.01 16.72 -8.95
C LEU A 203 8.17 17.40 -10.03
N ILE A 204 7.48 18.46 -9.64
CA ILE A 204 6.59 19.22 -10.51
C ILE A 204 7.22 20.56 -10.85
N VAL A 205 7.75 20.68 -12.06
CA VAL A 205 8.31 21.93 -12.58
C VAL A 205 7.18 22.73 -13.20
N ASN A 206 6.75 23.76 -12.48
CA ASN A 206 5.59 24.60 -12.86
C ASN A 206 6.02 25.90 -13.55
N LYS A 207 5.08 26.58 -14.18
CA LYS A 207 5.24 27.84 -14.94
C LYS A 207 6.09 27.68 -16.20
N CYS A 208 6.00 26.52 -16.85
CA CYS A 208 6.71 26.29 -18.12
C CYS A 208 6.19 27.18 -19.28
N ASP A 209 5.04 27.83 -19.09
CA ASP A 209 4.49 28.85 -20.03
C ASP A 209 5.17 30.23 -19.93
N SER A 210 6.02 30.42 -18.89
CA SER A 210 6.75 31.71 -18.76
C SER A 210 7.82 31.87 -19.81
N PRO A 211 7.96 33.06 -20.42
CA PRO A 211 9.08 33.36 -21.36
C PRO A 211 10.45 33.31 -20.66
N ASP A 212 10.46 33.44 -19.32
CA ASP A 212 11.66 33.39 -18.49
C ASP A 212 11.94 31.95 -17.95
N ALA A 213 11.22 30.95 -18.44
CA ALA A 213 11.44 29.57 -18.02
C ALA A 213 12.81 29.08 -18.49
N HIS A 214 13.69 28.79 -17.55
CA HIS A 214 15.05 28.28 -17.82
C HIS A 214 15.11 26.77 -17.93
N ILE A 215 14.03 26.09 -17.56
CA ILE A 215 13.90 24.64 -17.49
C ILE A 215 12.75 24.23 -18.40
N THR A 216 13.08 23.64 -19.54
CA THR A 216 12.13 23.01 -20.47
C THR A 216 12.53 21.54 -20.66
N GLU A 217 11.62 20.70 -21.14
CA GLU A 217 11.85 19.26 -21.41
C GLU A 217 13.14 18.95 -22.19
N SER A 218 13.74 19.89 -22.85
CA SER A 218 14.91 19.70 -23.73
C SER A 218 16.11 20.60 -23.46
N LYS A 219 16.06 21.58 -22.55
CA LYS A 219 17.19 22.49 -22.30
C LYS A 219 17.23 22.93 -20.85
N VAL A 220 18.30 22.57 -20.16
CA VAL A 220 18.75 23.21 -18.93
C VAL A 220 19.76 24.28 -19.34
N SER A 221 19.37 25.56 -19.37
CA SER A 221 20.32 26.65 -19.52
C SER A 221 20.50 27.34 -18.18
N SER A 222 21.70 27.29 -17.65
CA SER A 222 22.06 27.98 -16.42
C SER A 222 22.39 29.44 -16.70
N GLY A 223 21.57 30.34 -16.19
CA GLY A 223 21.95 31.78 -16.08
C GLY A 223 22.87 32.09 -14.89
N CYS A 224 23.15 31.14 -14.01
CA CYS A 224 23.89 31.34 -12.73
C CYS A 224 25.00 30.30 -12.48
N GLY A 225 25.57 29.68 -13.50
CA GLY A 225 26.77 28.83 -13.35
C GLY A 225 26.62 27.48 -12.67
N VAL A 226 25.41 27.06 -12.32
CA VAL A 226 25.13 25.73 -11.76
C VAL A 226 24.20 25.00 -12.71
N GLU A 227 24.71 24.00 -13.41
CA GLU A 227 23.91 23.12 -14.26
C GLU A 227 23.14 22.12 -13.42
N TYR A 228 21.84 22.33 -13.23
CA TYR A 228 20.95 21.28 -12.75
C TYR A 228 20.41 20.49 -13.95
N ARG A 229 20.92 19.28 -14.15
CA ARG A 229 20.34 18.36 -15.14
C ARG A 229 19.10 17.68 -14.54
N VAL A 230 17.93 18.23 -14.82
CA VAL A 230 16.68 17.48 -14.63
C VAL A 230 16.48 16.66 -15.89
N SER A 231 16.69 15.36 -15.79
CA SER A 231 16.48 14.45 -16.91
C SER A 231 14.97 14.28 -17.14
N SER A 232 14.49 14.63 -18.32
CA SER A 232 13.15 14.26 -18.80
C SER A 232 12.96 12.73 -18.90
N ALA A 233 14.05 11.96 -18.80
CA ALA A 233 14.03 10.51 -18.72
C ALA A 233 13.62 9.99 -17.32
N ASN A 234 13.54 10.86 -16.29
CA ASN A 234 13.02 10.45 -14.98
C ASN A 234 11.49 10.53 -15.01
N PRO A 235 10.77 9.41 -14.91
CA PRO A 235 9.30 9.38 -14.94
C PRO A 235 8.65 10.16 -13.77
N ASP A 236 9.43 10.48 -12.73
CA ASP A 236 8.97 11.21 -11.56
C ASP A 236 9.18 12.72 -11.66
N THR A 237 9.62 13.23 -12.84
CA THR A 237 9.76 14.66 -13.12
C THR A 237 8.78 15.09 -14.20
N LEU A 238 7.90 16.02 -13.86
CA LEU A 238 6.82 16.49 -14.72
C LEU A 238 6.92 18.01 -14.94
N PHE A 239 6.86 18.44 -16.18
CA PHE A 239 6.85 19.84 -16.59
C PHE A 239 5.41 20.27 -16.87
N ILE A 240 4.94 21.30 -16.19
CA ILE A 240 3.56 21.74 -16.27
C ILE A 240 3.42 23.26 -16.33
N SER A 241 2.27 23.71 -16.76
CA SER A 241 1.75 25.04 -16.45
C SER A 241 0.39 24.90 -15.77
N ALA A 242 0.37 25.11 -14.46
CA ALA A 242 -0.89 25.09 -13.70
C ALA A 242 -1.87 26.19 -14.18
N LYS A 243 -1.35 27.26 -14.79
CA LYS A 243 -2.14 28.37 -15.34
C LYS A 243 -2.84 27.98 -16.63
N THR A 244 -2.14 27.39 -17.59
CA THR A 244 -2.70 27.02 -18.90
C THR A 244 -3.35 25.63 -18.89
N GLY A 245 -2.95 24.74 -17.98
CA GLY A 245 -3.36 23.32 -17.93
C GLY A 245 -2.39 22.40 -18.68
N GLU A 246 -1.36 22.92 -19.30
CA GLU A 246 -0.37 22.11 -20.01
C GLU A 246 0.35 21.15 -19.04
N GLY A 247 0.48 19.88 -19.43
CA GLY A 247 1.13 18.85 -18.64
C GLY A 247 0.29 18.25 -17.49
N ILE A 248 -0.90 18.78 -17.17
CA ILE A 248 -1.77 18.28 -16.10
C ILE A 248 -2.23 16.84 -16.38
N GLU A 249 -2.58 16.52 -17.62
CA GLU A 249 -2.94 15.14 -18.01
C GLU A 249 -1.80 14.14 -17.74
N ARG A 250 -0.54 14.55 -17.94
CA ARG A 250 0.61 13.70 -17.61
C ARG A 250 0.76 13.50 -16.12
N LEU A 251 0.48 14.51 -15.30
CA LEU A 251 0.47 14.41 -13.86
C LEU A 251 -0.63 13.44 -13.39
N LEU A 252 -1.84 13.57 -13.92
CA LEU A 252 -2.95 12.66 -13.62
C LEU A 252 -2.60 11.22 -14.04
N ALA A 253 -2.04 11.02 -15.22
CA ALA A 253 -1.60 9.69 -15.68
C ALA A 253 -0.50 9.11 -14.76
N ARG A 254 0.43 9.94 -14.27
CA ARG A 254 1.47 9.48 -13.33
C ARG A 254 0.90 9.14 -11.96
N LEU A 255 -0.07 9.90 -11.45
CA LEU A 255 -0.80 9.58 -10.23
C LEU A 255 -1.56 8.25 -10.36
N ARG A 256 -2.26 8.02 -11.49
CA ARG A 256 -2.92 6.74 -11.80
C ARG A 256 -1.92 5.58 -11.75
N ALA A 257 -0.78 5.73 -12.43
CA ALA A 257 0.25 4.68 -12.52
C ALA A 257 0.92 4.33 -11.18
N THR A 258 0.68 5.12 -10.11
CA THR A 258 1.21 4.82 -8.78
C THR A 258 0.47 3.66 -8.12
N PHE A 259 -0.77 3.40 -8.52
CA PHE A 259 -1.62 2.33 -7.99
C PHE A 259 -2.24 1.55 -9.15
N ASP A 260 -1.86 0.28 -9.26
CA ASP A 260 -2.50 -0.64 -10.20
C ASP A 260 -3.84 -1.12 -9.62
N THR A 261 -4.92 -0.59 -10.16
CA THR A 261 -6.29 -0.96 -9.76
C THR A 261 -6.83 -2.16 -10.54
N GLY A 262 -6.10 -2.65 -11.55
CA GLY A 262 -6.54 -3.77 -12.41
C GLY A 262 -6.83 -5.02 -11.59
N SER A 263 -5.95 -5.38 -10.67
CA SER A 263 -6.08 -6.55 -9.80
C SER A 263 -7.38 -6.56 -8.96
N ILE A 264 -7.94 -5.40 -8.62
CA ILE A 264 -9.19 -5.30 -7.87
C ILE A 264 -10.39 -5.70 -8.71
N TYR A 265 -10.41 -5.26 -9.95
CA TYR A 265 -11.51 -5.57 -10.88
C TYR A 265 -11.42 -7.01 -11.38
N ASP A 266 -10.23 -7.63 -11.35
CA ASP A 266 -10.00 -9.04 -11.66
C ASP A 266 -10.39 -9.96 -10.48
N GLY A 267 -10.71 -9.39 -9.31
CA GLY A 267 -11.18 -10.12 -8.14
C GLY A 267 -10.06 -10.69 -7.27
N ASP A 268 -8.83 -10.23 -7.45
CA ASP A 268 -7.70 -10.63 -6.61
C ASP A 268 -7.92 -10.20 -5.14
N PRO A 269 -7.55 -11.04 -4.17
CA PRO A 269 -7.66 -10.69 -2.76
C PRO A 269 -6.67 -9.56 -2.40
N VAL A 270 -7.22 -8.42 -2.01
CA VAL A 270 -6.48 -7.22 -1.57
C VAL A 270 -6.78 -6.92 -0.11
N ILE A 271 -5.76 -6.64 0.67
CA ILE A 271 -5.90 -6.32 2.10
C ILE A 271 -6.06 -4.83 2.29
N SER A 272 -7.06 -4.43 3.09
CA SER A 272 -7.31 -3.02 3.42
C SER A 272 -7.29 -2.72 4.92
N ASN A 273 -7.27 -3.74 5.77
CA ASN A 273 -7.33 -3.61 7.22
C ASN A 273 -5.92 -3.78 7.84
N SER A 274 -5.50 -2.81 8.67
CA SER A 274 -4.20 -2.87 9.38
C SER A 274 -4.09 -4.08 10.32
N ARG A 275 -5.19 -4.52 10.94
CA ARG A 275 -5.23 -5.73 11.76
C ARG A 275 -4.81 -6.97 10.96
N HIS A 276 -5.29 -7.08 9.72
CA HIS A 276 -4.91 -8.17 8.82
C HIS A 276 -3.43 -8.10 8.42
N LEU A 277 -2.94 -6.88 8.13
CA LEU A 277 -1.53 -6.66 7.82
C LEU A 277 -0.62 -7.10 8.99
N ASP A 278 -0.97 -6.69 10.21
CA ASP A 278 -0.18 -7.03 11.40
C ASP A 278 -0.17 -8.54 11.64
N ALA A 279 -1.30 -9.22 11.47
CA ALA A 279 -1.40 -10.67 11.59
C ALA A 279 -0.55 -11.39 10.52
N LEU A 280 -0.58 -10.92 9.26
CA LEU A 280 0.24 -11.50 8.18
C LEU A 280 1.74 -11.27 8.39
N ARG A 281 2.15 -10.10 8.89
CA ARG A 281 3.56 -9.83 9.25
C ARG A 281 4.03 -10.77 10.35
N GLN A 282 3.23 -10.96 11.40
CA GLN A 282 3.55 -11.90 12.47
C GLN A 282 3.61 -13.35 11.96
N ALA A 283 2.71 -13.73 11.05
CA ALA A 283 2.76 -15.03 10.38
C ALA A 283 4.04 -15.19 9.54
N LEU A 284 4.46 -14.16 8.81
CA LEU A 284 5.68 -14.15 8.01
C LEU A 284 6.93 -14.28 8.90
N ASP A 285 6.98 -13.53 10.00
CA ASP A 285 8.08 -13.62 10.96
C ASP A 285 8.20 -15.02 11.59
N ALA A 286 7.08 -15.66 11.93
CA ALA A 286 7.07 -17.03 12.41
C ALA A 286 7.53 -18.03 11.33
N LEU A 287 7.09 -17.84 10.08
CA LEU A 287 7.51 -18.68 8.95
C LEU A 287 9.01 -18.56 8.65
N HIS A 288 9.58 -17.35 8.74
CA HIS A 288 11.03 -17.13 8.57
C HIS A 288 11.84 -17.82 9.67
N ARG A 289 11.34 -17.84 10.93
CA ARG A 289 11.99 -18.62 11.99
C ARG A 289 11.95 -20.10 11.69
N ALA A 290 10.82 -20.62 11.22
CA ALA A 290 10.68 -22.03 10.84
C ALA A 290 11.62 -22.38 9.65
N LEU A 291 11.72 -21.52 8.61
CA LEU A 291 12.66 -21.72 7.50
C LEU A 291 14.12 -21.76 8.00
N THR A 292 14.49 -20.81 8.87
CA THR A 292 15.84 -20.78 9.47
C THR A 292 16.11 -22.05 10.29
N ALA A 293 15.13 -22.51 11.06
CA ALA A 293 15.26 -23.75 11.84
C ALA A 293 15.39 -24.98 10.93
N LEU A 294 14.69 -25.02 9.80
CA LEU A 294 14.80 -26.06 8.80
C LEU A 294 16.18 -26.07 8.14
N ASP A 295 16.72 -24.89 7.80
CA ASP A 295 18.04 -24.75 7.15
C ASP A 295 19.20 -25.06 8.09
N ASP A 296 19.05 -24.74 9.38
CA ASP A 296 20.00 -25.08 10.45
C ASP A 296 19.88 -26.54 10.92
N ASP A 297 19.02 -27.35 10.32
CA ASP A 297 18.73 -28.75 10.69
C ASP A 297 18.35 -28.90 12.17
N ARG A 298 17.55 -27.95 12.68
CA ARG A 298 17.06 -27.98 14.07
C ARG A 298 16.00 -29.07 14.27
N PRO A 299 15.76 -29.50 15.54
CA PRO A 299 14.74 -30.48 15.84
C PRO A 299 13.34 -30.09 15.35
N ALA A 300 12.54 -31.08 14.94
CA ALA A 300 11.22 -30.88 14.34
C ALA A 300 10.19 -30.26 15.30
N ASP A 301 10.39 -30.37 16.62
CA ASP A 301 9.54 -29.72 17.64
C ASP A 301 9.55 -28.20 17.52
N LEU A 302 10.71 -27.59 17.29
CA LEU A 302 10.83 -26.13 17.09
C LEU A 302 10.14 -25.69 15.80
N LEU A 303 10.31 -26.47 14.71
CA LEU A 303 9.62 -26.19 13.45
C LEU A 303 8.10 -26.26 13.63
N SER A 304 7.62 -27.30 14.29
CA SER A 304 6.17 -27.51 14.55
C SER A 304 5.58 -26.34 15.32
N GLU A 305 6.26 -25.85 16.35
CA GLU A 305 5.80 -24.70 17.15
C GLU A 305 5.71 -23.41 16.31
N ASP A 306 6.73 -23.10 15.50
CA ASP A 306 6.70 -21.92 14.64
C ASP A 306 5.58 -22.04 13.57
N ILE A 307 5.36 -23.22 12.98
CA ILE A 307 4.25 -23.43 12.04
C ILE A 307 2.88 -23.28 12.72
N ARG A 308 2.72 -23.74 13.95
CA ARG A 308 1.50 -23.49 14.73
C ARG A 308 1.26 -22.00 14.95
N GLN A 309 2.32 -21.21 15.20
CA GLN A 309 2.21 -19.76 15.32
C GLN A 309 1.76 -19.12 13.99
N VAL A 310 2.27 -19.58 12.84
CA VAL A 310 1.78 -19.11 11.52
C VAL A 310 0.27 -19.37 11.39
N ILE A 311 -0.19 -20.59 11.68
CA ILE A 311 -1.61 -20.96 11.62
C ILE A 311 -2.44 -20.09 12.55
N HIS A 312 -1.96 -19.86 13.77
CA HIS A 312 -2.62 -19.01 14.76
C HIS A 312 -2.80 -17.59 14.24
N HIS A 313 -1.74 -16.94 13.74
CA HIS A 313 -1.81 -15.57 13.23
C HIS A 313 -2.76 -15.44 12.05
N LEU A 314 -2.76 -16.39 11.11
CA LEU A 314 -3.71 -16.39 10.00
C LEU A 314 -5.15 -16.61 10.48
N GLY A 315 -5.35 -17.48 11.46
CA GLY A 315 -6.66 -17.75 12.07
C GLY A 315 -7.28 -16.55 12.80
N THR A 316 -6.45 -15.62 13.31
CA THR A 316 -6.96 -14.38 13.92
C THR A 316 -7.66 -13.46 12.92
N ILE A 317 -7.33 -13.56 11.63
CA ILE A 317 -7.93 -12.73 10.58
C ILE A 317 -9.38 -13.13 10.34
N THR A 318 -9.64 -14.43 10.18
CA THR A 318 -10.99 -14.96 9.92
C THR A 318 -11.80 -15.17 11.19
N GLY A 319 -11.15 -15.12 12.37
CA GLY A 319 -11.77 -15.44 13.65
C GLY A 319 -11.91 -16.95 13.93
N GLU A 320 -11.25 -17.78 13.12
CA GLU A 320 -11.21 -19.23 13.28
C GLU A 320 -9.96 -19.64 14.06
N ILE A 321 -10.05 -19.63 15.39
CA ILE A 321 -8.97 -20.10 16.24
C ILE A 321 -9.51 -21.27 17.07
N THR A 322 -9.19 -22.51 16.65
CA THR A 322 -9.35 -23.65 17.55
C THR A 322 -8.17 -24.61 17.43
N ASN A 323 -7.55 -24.93 18.57
CA ASN A 323 -6.58 -26.03 18.67
C ASN A 323 -7.22 -27.38 18.25
N ASP A 324 -8.54 -27.49 18.35
CA ASP A 324 -9.31 -28.70 17.99
C ASP A 324 -9.23 -28.99 16.47
N ASP A 325 -9.09 -27.99 15.63
CA ASP A 325 -8.95 -28.20 14.18
C ASP A 325 -7.61 -28.86 13.81
N ILE A 326 -6.53 -28.51 14.51
CA ILE A 326 -5.21 -29.11 14.32
C ILE A 326 -5.25 -30.56 14.75
N LEU A 327 -5.79 -30.83 15.94
CA LEU A 327 -5.94 -32.18 16.47
C LEU A 327 -6.86 -33.05 15.61
N GLY A 328 -7.98 -32.49 15.12
CA GLY A 328 -8.92 -33.21 14.26
C GLY A 328 -8.28 -33.66 12.92
N GLN A 329 -7.43 -32.84 12.30
CA GLN A 329 -6.71 -33.22 11.08
C GLN A 329 -5.59 -34.24 11.34
N ILE A 330 -4.87 -34.10 12.45
CA ILE A 330 -3.88 -35.11 12.87
C ILE A 330 -4.58 -36.48 13.04
N PHE A 331 -5.63 -36.55 13.82
CA PHE A 331 -6.34 -37.81 14.07
C PHE A 331 -7.07 -38.38 12.85
N SER A 332 -7.51 -37.54 11.90
CA SER A 332 -8.13 -38.05 10.67
C SER A 332 -7.17 -38.74 9.69
N LYS A 333 -5.88 -38.46 9.78
CA LYS A 333 -4.82 -39.12 9.00
C LYS A 333 -4.22 -40.35 9.71
N PHE A 334 -4.36 -40.43 11.02
CA PHE A 334 -4.07 -41.64 11.75
C PHE A 334 -5.24 -42.59 11.59
N CYS A 335 -5.16 -43.54 10.66
CA CYS A 335 -5.99 -44.77 10.72
C CYS A 335 -5.59 -45.58 11.94
N ILE A 336 -5.99 -45.13 13.16
CA ILE A 336 -5.85 -45.94 14.35
C ILE A 336 -7.02 -46.94 14.32
N GLY A 337 -6.74 -48.12 13.89
CA GLY A 337 -7.45 -49.34 14.26
C GLY A 337 -8.74 -49.64 13.51
N LYS A 338 -8.64 -50.31 12.42
CA LYS A 338 -9.49 -51.47 12.16
C LYS A 338 -8.66 -52.73 12.09
#